data_34b45c7381351eb56be5f9f98bda21f4
#
_entry.id   34b45c7381351eb56be5f9f98bda21f4
#
_cell.length_a   1.000
_cell.length_b   1.000
_cell.length_c   1.000
_cell.angle_alpha   90.00
_cell.angle_beta   90.00
_cell.angle_gamma   90.00
#
_symmetry.space_group_name_H-M   'P 1'
#
loop_
_entity.id
_entity.type
_entity.pdbx_description
1 polymer ?
#
loop_
_entity_poly.entity_id
_entity_poly.type
_entity_poly.pdbx_seq_one_letter_code
_entity_poly.pdbx_strand_id
1 'polypeptide(L)'
;FSSEFTLGILGGGQLGKMLLYETRKWDVFTKVMDSSPEAPCRIACNEFILGDLMDYDSVHTFGKTVDILTIEIENVNVDALEKLQEEGKIVYPQPEVLRTIQNKARQKLFYRDKGIPTADFSRFAYTSEIKESIENGGLDLPFVWKSAQFGYDGQGVKIIRKAEDLQHLPNVECIAEDLIPFKNELAVIVARNASGQSKVYPVVEMEFHPEANQVEYVICPARIDESVAIKAQEIAQNVSEHFGHIGLLAVEMFQTQEDEILVNEVAPRPHNSGHYSIEAS
;
A
#
# COMPACT_ATOMS: atom_id res chain seq x y z
N PHE A 1 16.48 -11.82 -18.63
CA PHE A 1 15.24 -12.52 -18.34
C PHE A 1 15.26 -13.85 -19.07
N SER A 2 14.83 -14.89 -18.39
CA SER A 2 14.85 -16.27 -18.88
C SER A 2 13.51 -16.91 -18.56
N SER A 3 13.02 -17.76 -19.44
CA SER A 3 11.86 -18.64 -19.16
C SER A 3 12.20 -19.74 -18.13
N GLU A 4 13.42 -19.76 -17.64
CA GLU A 4 13.92 -20.77 -16.70
C GLU A 4 13.55 -20.47 -15.25
N PHE A 5 12.92 -19.33 -14.93
CA PHE A 5 12.43 -19.05 -13.60
C PHE A 5 10.91 -18.83 -13.58
N THR A 6 10.30 -19.13 -12.45
CA THR A 6 8.87 -18.99 -12.21
C THR A 6 8.60 -17.84 -11.26
N LEU A 7 7.81 -16.86 -11.70
CA LEU A 7 7.31 -15.78 -10.86
C LEU A 7 5.97 -16.16 -10.24
N GLY A 8 5.93 -16.22 -8.91
CA GLY A 8 4.70 -16.37 -8.15
C GLY A 8 4.11 -15.00 -7.77
N ILE A 9 2.80 -14.88 -7.86
CA ILE A 9 2.07 -13.66 -7.49
C ILE A 9 0.95 -14.04 -6.54
N LEU A 10 0.91 -13.44 -5.35
CA LEU A 10 -0.19 -13.53 -4.40
C LEU A 10 -1.15 -12.36 -4.62
N GLY A 11 -2.41 -12.70 -4.91
CA GLY A 11 -3.42 -11.76 -5.38
C GLY A 11 -3.56 -11.81 -6.90
N GLY A 12 -4.81 -11.92 -7.35
CA GLY A 12 -5.15 -12.10 -8.77
C GLY A 12 -6.03 -11.00 -9.33
N GLY A 13 -5.99 -9.80 -8.76
CA GLY A 13 -6.80 -8.66 -9.15
C GLY A 13 -6.40 -8.01 -10.48
N GLN A 14 -6.93 -6.81 -10.74
CA GLN A 14 -6.72 -6.09 -12.00
C GLN A 14 -5.27 -5.64 -12.19
N LEU A 15 -4.61 -5.18 -11.12
CA LEU A 15 -3.22 -4.74 -11.19
C LEU A 15 -2.28 -5.90 -11.51
N GLY A 16 -2.54 -7.08 -10.92
CA GLY A 16 -1.84 -8.32 -11.25
C GLY A 16 -2.04 -8.73 -12.70
N LYS A 17 -3.26 -8.60 -13.23
CA LYS A 17 -3.53 -8.87 -14.64
C LYS A 17 -2.75 -7.93 -15.57
N MET A 18 -2.65 -6.64 -15.25
CA MET A 18 -1.84 -5.68 -16.00
C MET A 18 -0.35 -6.04 -15.94
N LEU A 19 0.17 -6.42 -14.76
CA LEU A 19 1.52 -6.92 -14.61
C LEU A 19 1.79 -8.16 -15.49
N LEU A 20 0.83 -9.07 -15.57
CA LEU A 20 0.96 -10.28 -16.40
C LEU A 20 1.05 -9.99 -17.90
N TYR A 21 0.43 -8.92 -18.40
CA TYR A 21 0.60 -8.52 -19.79
C TYR A 21 2.05 -8.12 -20.10
N GLU A 22 2.72 -7.47 -19.16
CA GLU A 22 4.13 -7.10 -19.31
C GLU A 22 5.05 -8.32 -19.16
N THR A 23 4.79 -9.22 -18.21
CA THR A 23 5.59 -10.44 -18.05
C THR A 23 5.57 -11.34 -19.29
N ARG A 24 4.46 -11.33 -20.05
CA ARG A 24 4.36 -12.07 -21.33
C ARG A 24 5.31 -11.56 -22.39
N LYS A 25 5.63 -10.27 -22.41
CA LYS A 25 6.62 -9.70 -23.35
C LYS A 25 8.04 -10.21 -23.08
N TRP A 26 8.29 -10.78 -21.92
CA TRP A 26 9.59 -11.22 -21.42
C TRP A 26 9.70 -12.75 -21.30
N ASP A 27 8.70 -13.50 -21.77
CA ASP A 27 8.62 -14.96 -21.67
C ASP A 27 8.78 -15.51 -20.24
N VAL A 28 8.33 -14.74 -19.23
CA VAL A 28 8.36 -15.14 -17.82
C VAL A 28 7.22 -16.10 -17.55
N PHE A 29 7.54 -17.27 -16.98
CA PHE A 29 6.53 -18.21 -16.52
C PHE A 29 5.91 -17.71 -15.21
N THR A 30 4.57 -17.61 -15.16
CA THR A 30 3.86 -17.01 -14.03
C THR A 30 2.86 -17.96 -13.40
N LYS A 31 2.86 -18.01 -12.06
CA LYS A 31 1.82 -18.63 -11.24
C LYS A 31 1.13 -17.58 -10.39
N VAL A 32 -0.19 -17.64 -10.30
CA VAL A 32 -0.98 -16.72 -9.48
C VAL A 32 -1.82 -17.52 -8.51
N MET A 33 -1.84 -17.10 -7.26
CA MET A 33 -2.79 -17.60 -6.26
C MET A 33 -3.76 -16.51 -5.83
N ASP A 34 -5.05 -16.85 -5.80
CA ASP A 34 -6.12 -15.97 -5.32
C ASP A 34 -7.26 -16.80 -4.70
N SER A 35 -8.00 -16.19 -3.78
CA SER A 35 -9.17 -16.83 -3.14
C SER A 35 -10.44 -16.83 -4.02
N SER A 36 -10.47 -16.00 -5.05
CA SER A 36 -11.61 -15.92 -5.97
C SER A 36 -11.39 -16.76 -7.23
N PRO A 37 -12.28 -17.69 -7.55
CA PRO A 37 -12.21 -18.41 -8.83
C PRO A 37 -12.43 -17.51 -10.05
N GLU A 38 -12.96 -16.31 -9.84
CA GLU A 38 -13.23 -15.30 -10.89
C GLU A 38 -12.13 -14.21 -10.95
N ALA A 39 -11.00 -14.42 -10.26
CA ALA A 39 -9.90 -13.44 -10.24
C ALA A 39 -9.45 -13.06 -11.66
N PRO A 40 -9.26 -11.77 -11.95
CA PRO A 40 -8.88 -11.28 -13.28
C PRO A 40 -7.62 -11.92 -13.87
N CYS A 41 -6.67 -12.31 -13.03
CA CYS A 41 -5.42 -12.95 -13.44
C CYS A 41 -5.60 -14.37 -14.00
N ARG A 42 -6.72 -15.05 -13.70
CA ARG A 42 -6.96 -16.44 -14.08
C ARG A 42 -6.74 -16.72 -15.57
N ILE A 43 -7.12 -15.79 -16.42
CA ILE A 43 -7.01 -15.94 -17.88
C ILE A 43 -5.70 -15.40 -18.46
N ALA A 44 -4.85 -14.82 -17.62
CA ALA A 44 -3.62 -14.14 -18.06
C ALA A 44 -2.33 -14.82 -17.58
N CYS A 45 -2.36 -15.61 -16.51
CA CYS A 45 -1.21 -16.36 -15.98
C CYS A 45 -1.01 -17.71 -16.70
N ASN A 46 0.15 -18.35 -16.46
CA ASN A 46 0.38 -19.71 -16.95
C ASN A 46 -0.31 -20.75 -16.10
N GLU A 47 -0.28 -20.59 -14.77
CA GLU A 47 -0.97 -21.45 -13.81
C GLU A 47 -1.73 -20.58 -12.80
N PHE A 48 -3.00 -20.93 -12.57
CA PHE A 48 -3.83 -20.29 -11.55
C PHE A 48 -4.15 -21.30 -10.45
N ILE A 49 -3.88 -20.91 -9.20
CA ILE A 49 -4.11 -21.71 -8.02
C ILE A 49 -5.18 -21.03 -7.15
N LEU A 50 -6.27 -21.74 -6.87
CA LEU A 50 -7.26 -21.27 -5.92
C LEU A 50 -6.76 -21.55 -4.49
N GLY A 51 -6.66 -20.51 -3.66
CA GLY A 51 -6.19 -20.64 -2.28
C GLY A 51 -6.40 -19.37 -1.47
N ASP A 52 -6.50 -19.52 -0.16
CA ASP A 52 -6.63 -18.39 0.76
C ASP A 52 -5.27 -17.73 0.99
N LEU A 53 -5.18 -16.44 0.67
CA LEU A 53 -3.97 -15.63 0.81
C LEU A 53 -3.57 -15.40 2.28
N MET A 54 -4.51 -15.57 3.23
CA MET A 54 -4.25 -15.44 4.66
C MET A 54 -3.94 -16.78 5.34
N ASP A 55 -4.17 -17.91 4.66
CA ASP A 55 -3.84 -19.23 5.17
C ASP A 55 -2.34 -19.53 5.02
N TYR A 56 -1.68 -19.84 6.15
CA TYR A 56 -0.25 -20.10 6.19
C TYR A 56 0.17 -21.24 5.26
N ASP A 57 -0.53 -22.38 5.34
CA ASP A 57 -0.15 -23.60 4.61
C ASP A 57 -0.37 -23.42 3.10
N SER A 58 -1.42 -22.74 2.69
CA SER A 58 -1.71 -22.40 1.29
C SER A 58 -0.60 -21.53 0.69
N VAL A 59 -0.26 -20.42 1.37
CA VAL A 59 0.78 -19.48 0.92
C VAL A 59 2.16 -20.15 0.91
N HIS A 60 2.51 -20.89 1.96
CA HIS A 60 3.79 -21.58 2.05
C HIS A 60 3.93 -22.67 0.97
N THR A 61 2.89 -23.48 0.76
CA THR A 61 2.88 -24.52 -0.28
C THR A 61 3.03 -23.92 -1.66
N PHE A 62 2.29 -22.84 -1.96
CA PHE A 62 2.39 -22.11 -3.21
C PHE A 62 3.80 -21.54 -3.42
N GLY A 63 4.35 -20.85 -2.43
CA GLY A 63 5.66 -20.20 -2.51
C GLY A 63 6.80 -21.19 -2.76
N LYS A 64 6.69 -22.44 -2.32
CA LYS A 64 7.67 -23.50 -2.64
C LYS A 64 7.74 -23.87 -4.11
N THR A 65 6.66 -23.63 -4.86
CA THR A 65 6.57 -23.98 -6.28
C THR A 65 7.12 -22.91 -7.23
N VAL A 66 7.62 -21.81 -6.70
CA VAL A 66 8.10 -20.65 -7.47
C VAL A 66 9.52 -20.27 -7.05
N ASP A 67 10.24 -19.54 -7.90
CA ASP A 67 11.59 -19.07 -7.62
C ASP A 67 11.59 -17.69 -6.97
N ILE A 68 10.70 -16.81 -7.44
CA ILE A 68 10.50 -15.47 -6.92
C ILE A 68 9.01 -15.32 -6.58
N LEU A 69 8.72 -14.83 -5.39
CA LEU A 69 7.37 -14.56 -4.92
C LEU A 69 7.16 -13.05 -4.76
N THR A 70 6.07 -12.54 -5.33
CA THR A 70 5.64 -11.16 -5.17
C THR A 70 4.15 -11.10 -4.84
N ILE A 71 3.65 -9.90 -4.59
CA ILE A 71 2.25 -9.66 -4.21
C ILE A 71 1.56 -8.71 -5.18
N GLU A 72 0.27 -8.83 -5.29
CA GLU A 72 -0.62 -7.86 -5.95
C GLU A 72 -1.52 -7.14 -4.94
N ILE A 73 -1.69 -7.74 -3.77
CA ILE A 73 -2.45 -7.21 -2.65
C ILE A 73 -1.65 -7.37 -1.35
N GLU A 74 -1.74 -6.41 -0.44
CA GLU A 74 -1.00 -6.45 0.83
C GLU A 74 -1.58 -7.47 1.82
N ASN A 75 -2.84 -7.86 1.67
CA ASN A 75 -3.51 -8.75 2.62
C ASN A 75 -3.14 -10.22 2.36
N VAL A 76 -1.93 -10.60 2.78
CA VAL A 76 -1.33 -11.94 2.62
C VAL A 76 -0.72 -12.40 3.94
N ASN A 77 -0.56 -13.72 4.12
CA ASN A 77 0.04 -14.29 5.33
C ASN A 77 1.56 -14.02 5.37
N VAL A 78 1.98 -13.05 6.19
CA VAL A 78 3.39 -12.64 6.30
C VAL A 78 4.24 -13.70 6.99
N ASP A 79 3.70 -14.48 7.93
CA ASP A 79 4.47 -15.54 8.61
C ASP A 79 4.91 -16.63 7.62
N ALA A 80 4.04 -16.96 6.65
CA ALA A 80 4.39 -17.88 5.55
C ALA A 80 5.46 -17.30 4.63
N LEU A 81 5.43 -15.99 4.35
CA LEU A 81 6.44 -15.31 3.55
C LEU A 81 7.80 -15.26 4.26
N GLU A 82 7.83 -14.99 5.56
CA GLU A 82 9.05 -15.04 6.37
C GLU A 82 9.65 -16.43 6.33
N LYS A 83 8.81 -17.47 6.50
CA LYS A 83 9.27 -18.87 6.44
C LYS A 83 9.85 -19.24 5.09
N LEU A 84 9.23 -18.82 3.99
CA LEU A 84 9.77 -19.01 2.63
C LEU A 84 11.12 -18.32 2.44
N GLN A 85 11.29 -17.10 2.97
CA GLN A 85 12.56 -16.38 2.92
C GLN A 85 13.65 -17.10 3.74
N GLU A 86 13.33 -17.61 4.93
CA GLU A 86 14.24 -18.45 5.73
C GLU A 86 14.66 -19.74 4.99
N GLU A 87 13.77 -20.31 4.19
CA GLU A 87 14.01 -21.48 3.34
C GLU A 87 14.79 -21.14 2.04
N GLY A 88 15.19 -19.87 1.86
CA GLY A 88 16.00 -19.41 0.74
C GLY A 88 15.20 -18.98 -0.49
N LYS A 89 13.90 -18.83 -0.40
CA LYS A 89 13.08 -18.27 -1.49
C LYS A 89 13.25 -16.75 -1.58
N ILE A 90 13.21 -16.23 -2.78
CA ILE A 90 13.24 -14.80 -3.03
C ILE A 90 11.80 -14.27 -2.88
N VAL A 91 11.57 -13.40 -1.90
CA VAL A 91 10.27 -12.78 -1.63
C VAL A 91 10.41 -11.25 -1.70
N TYR A 92 9.68 -10.63 -2.63
CA TYR A 92 9.64 -9.18 -2.78
C TYR A 92 8.20 -8.68 -2.91
N PRO A 93 7.80 -7.64 -2.17
CA PRO A 93 8.58 -6.93 -1.14
C PRO A 93 8.95 -7.86 0.02
N GLN A 94 9.98 -7.49 0.79
CA GLN A 94 10.42 -8.28 1.93
C GLN A 94 9.30 -8.38 2.98
N PRO A 95 9.16 -9.54 3.65
CA PRO A 95 8.08 -9.76 4.63
C PRO A 95 8.04 -8.74 5.76
N GLU A 96 9.18 -8.26 6.25
CA GLU A 96 9.29 -7.22 7.28
C GLU A 96 8.66 -5.88 6.85
N VAL A 97 8.79 -5.53 5.56
CA VAL A 97 8.14 -4.34 4.97
C VAL A 97 6.63 -4.50 5.01
N LEU A 98 6.15 -5.66 4.58
CA LEU A 98 4.71 -5.98 4.61
C LEU A 98 4.15 -6.00 6.03
N ARG A 99 4.87 -6.55 7.00
CA ARG A 99 4.46 -6.58 8.41
C ARG A 99 4.27 -5.18 8.99
N THR A 100 5.07 -4.22 8.54
CA THR A 100 4.91 -2.81 8.91
C THR A 100 3.70 -2.20 8.21
N ILE A 101 3.54 -2.44 6.92
CA ILE A 101 2.52 -1.79 6.08
C ILE A 101 1.11 -2.35 6.38
N GLN A 102 0.98 -3.64 6.68
CA GLN A 102 -0.30 -4.26 7.01
C GLN A 102 -0.96 -3.71 8.29
N ASN A 103 -0.24 -2.97 9.12
CA ASN A 103 -0.79 -2.37 10.33
C ASN A 103 -0.55 -0.85 10.30
N LYS A 104 -1.62 -0.07 10.12
CA LYS A 104 -1.56 1.39 10.02
C LYS A 104 -0.95 2.05 11.27
N ALA A 105 -1.16 1.49 12.45
CA ALA A 105 -0.56 2.01 13.67
C ALA A 105 0.98 1.80 13.68
N ARG A 106 1.46 0.63 13.23
CA ARG A 106 2.90 0.36 13.05
C ARG A 106 3.50 1.25 11.96
N GLN A 107 2.79 1.41 10.86
CA GLN A 107 3.21 2.26 9.73
C GLN A 107 3.38 3.72 10.19
N LYS A 108 2.43 4.27 10.94
CA LYS A 108 2.52 5.63 11.49
C LYS A 108 3.63 5.80 12.52
N LEU A 109 3.84 4.81 13.38
CA LEU A 109 4.98 4.79 14.30
C LEU A 109 6.30 4.80 13.54
N PHE A 110 6.41 3.98 12.49
CA PHE A 110 7.58 3.97 11.63
C PHE A 110 7.85 5.36 11.01
N TYR A 111 6.82 6.04 10.50
CA TYR A 111 6.98 7.39 9.96
C TYR A 111 7.50 8.36 11.01
N ARG A 112 6.90 8.38 12.19
CA ARG A 112 7.31 9.23 13.29
C ARG A 112 8.76 8.96 13.71
N ASP A 113 9.12 7.70 13.90
CA ASP A 113 10.44 7.28 14.37
C ASP A 113 11.56 7.56 13.34
N LYS A 114 11.20 7.65 12.05
CA LYS A 114 12.10 8.00 10.95
C LYS A 114 12.06 9.47 10.54
N GLY A 115 11.25 10.30 11.21
CA GLY A 115 11.07 11.71 10.87
C GLY A 115 10.41 11.94 9.50
N ILE A 116 9.63 10.98 9.01
CA ILE A 116 8.84 11.10 7.79
C ILE A 116 7.62 11.97 8.09
N PRO A 117 7.40 13.08 7.35
CA PRO A 117 6.27 13.96 7.60
C PRO A 117 4.94 13.23 7.33
N THR A 118 4.06 13.24 8.30
CA THR A 118 2.73 12.61 8.24
C THR A 118 1.78 13.36 9.17
N ALA A 119 0.46 13.17 9.01
CA ALA A 119 -0.52 13.74 9.92
C ALA A 119 -0.28 13.26 11.36
N ASP A 120 -0.45 14.13 12.33
CA ASP A 120 -0.40 13.76 13.74
C ASP A 120 -1.46 12.71 14.05
N PHE A 121 -1.15 11.80 14.96
CA PHE A 121 -2.01 10.66 15.26
C PHE A 121 -1.92 10.20 16.70
N SER A 122 -3.03 9.65 17.18
CA SER A 122 -3.13 8.92 18.44
C SER A 122 -3.50 7.46 18.18
N ARG A 123 -2.94 6.54 19.00
CA ARG A 123 -3.22 5.10 18.91
C ARG A 123 -4.14 4.67 20.04
N PHE A 124 -5.04 3.75 19.71
CA PHE A 124 -5.98 3.16 20.65
C PHE A 124 -5.97 1.64 20.47
N ALA A 125 -5.95 0.91 21.60
CA ALA A 125 -6.07 -0.55 21.57
C ALA A 125 -7.48 -0.96 21.13
N TYR A 126 -8.47 -0.13 21.48
CA TYR A 126 -9.86 -0.34 21.09
C TYR A 126 -10.53 0.98 20.75
N THR A 127 -11.41 0.97 19.74
CA THR A 127 -12.22 2.13 19.34
C THR A 127 -13.01 2.74 20.52
N SER A 128 -13.44 1.92 21.48
CA SER A 128 -14.17 2.38 22.67
C SER A 128 -13.39 3.35 23.56
N GLU A 129 -12.05 3.32 23.53
CA GLU A 129 -11.19 4.23 24.32
C GLU A 129 -11.17 5.65 23.77
N ILE A 130 -11.53 5.84 22.51
CA ILE A 130 -11.55 7.16 21.84
C ILE A 130 -12.55 8.08 22.52
N LYS A 131 -13.71 7.57 22.93
CA LYS A 131 -14.75 8.38 23.57
C LYS A 131 -14.25 9.02 24.87
N GLU A 132 -13.57 8.24 25.71
CA GLU A 132 -12.96 8.76 26.94
C GLU A 132 -11.87 9.80 26.63
N SER A 133 -11.06 9.57 25.57
CA SER A 133 -10.04 10.52 25.14
C SER A 133 -10.64 11.86 24.71
N ILE A 134 -11.77 11.86 24.00
CA ILE A 134 -12.50 13.09 23.63
C ILE A 134 -13.03 13.80 24.87
N GLU A 135 -13.68 13.06 25.79
CA GLU A 135 -14.27 13.61 27.02
C GLU A 135 -13.22 14.25 27.95
N ASN A 136 -11.99 13.69 27.94
CA ASN A 136 -10.88 14.19 28.75
C ASN A 136 -10.02 15.26 28.04
N GLY A 137 -10.38 15.69 26.82
CA GLY A 137 -9.64 16.67 26.03
C GLY A 137 -8.29 16.16 25.49
N GLY A 138 -8.11 14.84 25.39
CA GLY A 138 -6.93 14.22 24.81
C GLY A 138 -6.99 14.02 23.29
N LEU A 139 -8.17 14.21 22.70
CA LEU A 139 -8.39 14.12 21.26
C LEU A 139 -9.47 15.13 20.83
N ASP A 140 -9.11 15.99 19.87
CA ASP A 140 -10.01 16.99 19.32
C ASP A 140 -10.82 16.46 18.12
N LEU A 141 -12.01 17.00 17.92
CA LEU A 141 -12.86 16.75 16.76
C LEU A 141 -12.74 17.92 15.76
N PRO A 142 -12.80 17.68 14.44
CA PRO A 142 -12.92 16.38 13.74
C PRO A 142 -11.57 15.68 13.56
N PHE A 143 -11.59 14.35 13.44
CA PHE A 143 -10.43 13.54 13.10
C PHE A 143 -10.79 12.40 12.14
N VAL A 144 -9.79 11.69 11.59
CA VAL A 144 -9.97 10.51 10.76
C VAL A 144 -9.68 9.26 11.59
N TRP A 145 -10.70 8.44 11.82
CA TRP A 145 -10.54 7.10 12.39
C TRP A 145 -10.09 6.12 11.31
N LYS A 146 -9.06 5.33 11.60
CA LYS A 146 -8.63 4.24 10.72
C LYS A 146 -8.43 2.97 11.54
N SER A 147 -9.02 1.85 11.09
CA SER A 147 -8.68 0.53 11.64
C SER A 147 -7.20 0.25 11.43
N ALA A 148 -6.52 -0.29 12.45
CA ALA A 148 -5.10 -0.62 12.33
C ALA A 148 -4.86 -1.73 11.31
N GLN A 149 -5.79 -2.68 11.18
CA GLN A 149 -5.71 -3.81 10.25
C GLN A 149 -6.98 -3.89 9.39
N PHE A 150 -6.88 -4.56 8.25
CA PHE A 150 -8.01 -4.90 7.36
C PHE A 150 -8.74 -3.71 6.72
N GLY A 151 -8.13 -2.53 6.64
CA GLY A 151 -8.67 -1.40 5.89
C GLY A 151 -8.00 -1.28 4.50
N TYR A 152 -8.75 -1.45 3.41
CA TYR A 152 -8.35 -1.22 2.02
C TYR A 152 -9.50 -0.55 1.26
N ASP A 153 -9.17 0.18 0.20
CA ASP A 153 -10.13 0.88 -0.68
C ASP A 153 -11.19 1.71 0.08
N GLY A 154 -10.75 2.48 1.10
CA GLY A 154 -11.64 3.30 1.93
C GLY A 154 -12.45 2.54 2.97
N GLN A 155 -12.40 1.20 2.99
CA GLN A 155 -12.98 0.41 4.07
C GLN A 155 -12.10 0.48 5.31
N GLY A 156 -12.71 0.68 6.49
CA GLY A 156 -11.97 0.86 7.74
C GLY A 156 -11.39 2.28 7.92
N VAL A 157 -11.91 3.28 7.18
CA VAL A 157 -11.60 4.70 7.33
C VAL A 157 -12.90 5.48 7.49
N LYS A 158 -12.95 6.38 8.48
CA LYS A 158 -14.14 7.23 8.71
C LYS A 158 -13.75 8.58 9.30
N ILE A 159 -14.28 9.66 8.76
CA ILE A 159 -14.20 10.99 9.37
C ILE A 159 -15.16 11.04 10.54
N ILE A 160 -14.64 11.35 11.73
CA ILE A 160 -15.39 11.51 12.96
C ILE A 160 -15.58 12.99 13.23
N ARG A 161 -16.81 13.45 13.11
CA ARG A 161 -17.15 14.86 13.33
C ARG A 161 -17.78 15.11 14.71
N LYS A 162 -18.35 14.05 15.30
CA LYS A 162 -18.98 14.05 16.62
C LYS A 162 -18.83 12.67 17.26
N ALA A 163 -18.87 12.60 18.58
CA ALA A 163 -18.63 11.36 19.34
C ALA A 163 -19.62 10.23 18.98
N GLU A 164 -20.85 10.57 18.54
CA GLU A 164 -21.85 9.59 18.12
C GLU A 164 -21.46 8.82 16.86
N ASP A 165 -20.58 9.39 16.01
CA ASP A 165 -20.09 8.73 14.79
C ASP A 165 -19.29 7.45 15.09
N LEU A 166 -18.81 7.28 16.32
CA LEU A 166 -18.08 6.10 16.79
C LEU A 166 -18.98 4.88 17.03
N GLN A 167 -20.29 5.07 17.22
CA GLN A 167 -21.22 4.02 17.68
C GLN A 167 -21.33 2.82 16.72
N HIS A 168 -21.03 3.01 15.44
CA HIS A 168 -21.14 1.98 14.41
C HIS A 168 -19.79 1.43 13.96
N LEU A 169 -18.70 1.85 14.60
CA LEU A 169 -17.37 1.37 14.28
C LEU A 169 -17.08 0.05 15.01
N PRO A 170 -16.28 -0.84 14.41
CA PRO A 170 -15.83 -2.04 15.08
C PRO A 170 -14.93 -1.67 16.26
N ASN A 171 -15.01 -2.44 17.36
CA ASN A 171 -14.15 -2.23 18.53
C ASN A 171 -12.83 -2.97 18.36
N VAL A 172 -11.92 -2.38 17.60
CA VAL A 172 -10.62 -2.94 17.20
C VAL A 172 -9.48 -1.97 17.47
N GLU A 173 -8.24 -2.43 17.37
CA GLU A 173 -7.07 -1.56 17.33
C GLU A 173 -7.21 -0.55 16.19
N CYS A 174 -6.97 0.73 16.49
CA CYS A 174 -7.19 1.82 15.55
C CYS A 174 -6.26 3.01 15.82
N ILE A 175 -6.25 3.93 14.86
CA ILE A 175 -5.63 5.24 15.01
C ILE A 175 -6.68 6.33 14.78
N ALA A 176 -6.50 7.45 15.45
CA ALA A 176 -7.16 8.72 15.17
C ALA A 176 -6.09 9.68 14.61
N GLU A 177 -6.26 10.11 13.38
CA GLU A 177 -5.36 11.04 12.70
C GLU A 177 -6.02 12.40 12.56
N ASP A 178 -5.24 13.46 12.59
CA ASP A 178 -5.72 14.80 12.27
C ASP A 178 -6.34 14.82 10.87
N LEU A 179 -7.49 15.48 10.77
CA LEU A 179 -8.14 15.71 9.48
C LEU A 179 -7.42 16.83 8.73
N ILE A 180 -6.58 16.46 7.77
CA ILE A 180 -5.78 17.41 7.00
C ILE A 180 -6.64 18.13 5.95
N PRO A 181 -6.70 19.46 5.96
CA PRO A 181 -7.32 20.24 4.88
C PRO A 181 -6.33 20.33 3.70
N PHE A 182 -6.31 19.30 2.85
CA PHE A 182 -5.41 19.25 1.69
C PHE A 182 -5.98 19.96 0.47
N LYS A 183 -5.08 20.41 -0.45
CA LYS A 183 -5.42 20.89 -1.79
C LYS A 183 -5.54 19.75 -2.78
N ASN A 184 -4.52 18.86 -2.77
CA ASN A 184 -4.35 17.77 -3.71
C ASN A 184 -3.95 16.50 -3.00
N GLU A 185 -4.41 15.37 -3.52
CA GLU A 185 -3.85 14.06 -3.22
C GLU A 185 -2.83 13.72 -4.31
N LEU A 186 -1.60 13.41 -3.88
CA LEU A 186 -0.47 13.14 -4.75
C LEU A 186 0.02 11.72 -4.53
N ALA A 187 0.65 11.16 -5.56
CA ALA A 187 1.39 9.92 -5.39
C ALA A 187 2.72 9.96 -6.14
N VAL A 188 3.71 9.25 -5.59
CA VAL A 188 5.00 9.04 -6.23
C VAL A 188 5.35 7.56 -6.12
N ILE A 189 5.73 6.96 -7.24
CA ILE A 189 6.24 5.58 -7.25
C ILE A 189 7.77 5.62 -7.19
N VAL A 190 8.35 4.79 -6.34
CA VAL A 190 9.78 4.54 -6.27
C VAL A 190 10.05 3.09 -6.62
N ALA A 191 10.89 2.86 -7.64
CA ALA A 191 11.41 1.53 -7.96
C ALA A 191 12.81 1.38 -7.36
N ARG A 192 13.04 0.32 -6.57
CA ARG A 192 14.33 0.07 -5.90
C ARG A 192 14.78 -1.36 -6.10
N ASN A 193 16.04 -1.56 -6.43
CA ASN A 193 16.61 -2.89 -6.61
C ASN A 193 17.37 -3.37 -5.36
N ALA A 194 17.82 -4.63 -5.38
CA ALA A 194 18.53 -5.25 -4.26
C ALA A 194 19.91 -4.60 -3.96
N SER A 195 20.50 -3.86 -4.90
CA SER A 195 21.76 -3.12 -4.66
C SER A 195 21.51 -1.74 -4.03
N GLY A 196 20.24 -1.37 -3.76
CA GLY A 196 19.87 -0.09 -3.18
C GLY A 196 19.72 1.06 -4.19
N GLN A 197 19.94 0.81 -5.48
CA GLN A 197 19.69 1.81 -6.51
C GLN A 197 18.19 2.02 -6.67
N SER A 198 17.77 3.28 -6.73
CA SER A 198 16.37 3.65 -6.88
C SER A 198 16.14 4.57 -8.08
N LYS A 199 14.92 4.54 -8.60
CA LYS A 199 14.38 5.49 -9.56
C LYS A 199 13.05 6.00 -9.04
N VAL A 200 12.88 7.31 -9.09
CA VAL A 200 11.65 8.01 -8.68
C VAL A 200 10.90 8.40 -9.92
N TYR A 201 9.63 8.06 -9.96
CA TYR A 201 8.73 8.42 -11.06
C TYR A 201 8.24 9.87 -10.91
N PRO A 202 7.66 10.47 -11.98
CA PRO A 202 6.98 11.74 -11.87
C PRO A 202 5.90 11.74 -10.80
N VAL A 203 5.68 12.89 -10.16
CA VAL A 203 4.54 13.07 -9.24
C VAL A 203 3.26 13.07 -10.05
N VAL A 204 2.30 12.31 -9.56
CA VAL A 204 0.94 12.30 -10.11
C VAL A 204 -0.05 12.91 -9.12
N GLU A 205 -1.08 13.52 -9.66
CA GLU A 205 -2.25 13.98 -8.92
C GLU A 205 -3.35 12.95 -9.06
N MET A 206 -4.00 12.60 -7.94
CA MET A 206 -5.11 11.66 -7.89
C MET A 206 -6.40 12.42 -7.60
N GLU A 207 -7.38 12.32 -8.50
CA GLU A 207 -8.72 12.82 -8.28
C GLU A 207 -9.64 11.67 -7.91
N PHE A 208 -10.33 11.84 -6.79
CA PHE A 208 -11.23 10.80 -6.25
C PHE A 208 -12.68 11.12 -6.58
N HIS A 209 -13.43 10.06 -6.89
CA HIS A 209 -14.88 10.18 -7.05
C HIS A 209 -15.51 10.58 -5.71
N PRO A 210 -16.31 11.68 -5.66
CA PRO A 210 -16.79 12.28 -4.41
C PRO A 210 -17.61 11.33 -3.52
N GLU A 211 -18.31 10.37 -4.14
CA GLU A 211 -19.21 9.44 -3.42
C GLU A 211 -18.57 8.06 -3.23
N ALA A 212 -17.80 7.58 -4.24
CA ALA A 212 -17.25 6.22 -4.22
C ALA A 212 -15.94 6.11 -3.42
N ASN A 213 -15.27 7.24 -3.12
CA ASN A 213 -13.97 7.30 -2.48
C ASN A 213 -12.91 6.41 -3.17
N GLN A 214 -12.98 6.36 -4.50
CA GLN A 214 -12.06 5.63 -5.37
C GLN A 214 -11.41 6.61 -6.33
N VAL A 215 -10.15 6.34 -6.69
CA VAL A 215 -9.43 7.16 -7.69
C VAL A 215 -10.16 7.08 -9.02
N GLU A 216 -10.61 8.21 -9.53
CA GLU A 216 -11.28 8.34 -10.82
C GLU A 216 -10.29 8.72 -11.92
N TYR A 217 -9.39 9.65 -11.62
CA TYR A 217 -8.36 10.11 -12.55
C TYR A 217 -6.98 10.13 -11.89
N VAL A 218 -5.98 9.79 -12.69
CA VAL A 218 -4.57 9.99 -12.38
C VAL A 218 -3.99 10.91 -13.44
N ILE A 219 -3.51 12.08 -13.03
CA ILE A 219 -2.98 13.11 -13.90
C ILE A 219 -1.46 13.14 -13.77
N CYS A 220 -0.76 12.89 -14.87
CA CYS A 220 0.70 12.90 -14.93
C CYS A 220 1.20 13.85 -16.03
N PRO A 221 2.10 14.79 -15.73
CA PRO A 221 2.55 15.19 -14.39
C PRO A 221 1.45 15.86 -13.57
N ALA A 222 1.56 15.86 -12.24
CA ALA A 222 0.64 16.59 -11.36
C ALA A 222 0.62 18.10 -11.66
N ARG A 223 -0.53 18.74 -11.49
CA ARG A 223 -0.73 20.20 -11.71
C ARG A 223 -0.30 21.01 -10.48
N ILE A 224 0.96 20.91 -10.12
CA ILE A 224 1.57 21.53 -8.93
C ILE A 224 2.84 22.28 -9.32
N ASP A 225 3.31 23.16 -8.44
CA ASP A 225 4.57 23.87 -8.63
C ASP A 225 5.76 22.89 -8.60
N GLU A 226 6.79 23.18 -9.39
CA GLU A 226 8.00 22.35 -9.50
C GLU A 226 8.68 22.13 -8.14
N SER A 227 8.71 23.13 -7.28
CA SER A 227 9.27 23.02 -5.93
C SER A 227 8.54 22.03 -5.04
N VAL A 228 7.21 21.94 -5.19
CA VAL A 228 6.35 20.97 -4.49
C VAL A 228 6.59 19.57 -5.04
N ALA A 229 6.71 19.44 -6.37
CA ALA A 229 7.01 18.15 -7.00
C ALA A 229 8.36 17.59 -6.56
N ILE A 230 9.41 18.42 -6.52
CA ILE A 230 10.73 18.03 -6.02
C ILE A 230 10.64 17.56 -4.57
N LYS A 231 9.98 18.32 -3.68
CA LYS A 231 9.78 17.95 -2.27
C LYS A 231 9.04 16.61 -2.12
N ALA A 232 7.97 16.38 -2.90
CA ALA A 232 7.23 15.13 -2.88
C ALA A 232 8.11 13.93 -3.31
N GLN A 233 8.93 14.10 -4.35
CA GLN A 233 9.86 13.08 -4.82
C GLN A 233 10.97 12.77 -3.78
N GLU A 234 11.53 13.80 -3.14
CA GLU A 234 12.53 13.64 -2.07
C GLU A 234 11.95 12.87 -0.87
N ILE A 235 10.72 13.21 -0.45
CA ILE A 235 10.02 12.50 0.62
C ILE A 235 9.77 11.05 0.23
N ALA A 236 9.28 10.77 -0.98
CA ALA A 236 9.03 9.41 -1.44
C ALA A 236 10.32 8.58 -1.51
N GLN A 237 11.42 9.17 -1.98
CA GLN A 237 12.73 8.52 -1.98
C GLN A 237 13.19 8.22 -0.55
N ASN A 238 13.07 9.17 0.36
CA ASN A 238 13.43 8.99 1.78
C ASN A 238 12.61 7.88 2.44
N VAL A 239 11.30 7.82 2.20
CA VAL A 239 10.42 6.73 2.64
C VAL A 239 10.93 5.38 2.14
N SER A 240 11.23 5.30 0.85
CA SER A 240 11.76 4.09 0.22
C SER A 240 13.10 3.63 0.83
N GLU A 241 13.99 4.56 1.10
CA GLU A 241 15.30 4.29 1.73
C GLU A 241 15.14 3.76 3.14
N HIS A 242 14.25 4.35 3.93
CA HIS A 242 13.99 3.90 5.31
C HIS A 242 13.32 2.54 5.39
N PHE A 243 12.41 2.21 4.47
CA PHE A 243 11.86 0.86 4.36
C PHE A 243 12.89 -0.15 3.86
N GLY A 244 13.86 0.30 3.06
CA GLY A 244 14.82 -0.60 2.42
C GLY A 244 14.16 -1.61 1.47
N HIS A 245 12.92 -1.33 1.01
CA HIS A 245 12.15 -2.25 0.18
C HIS A 245 12.84 -2.59 -1.14
N ILE A 246 12.51 -3.72 -1.72
CA ILE A 246 12.93 -4.12 -3.07
C ILE A 246 11.68 -4.30 -3.92
N GLY A 247 11.67 -3.66 -5.08
CA GLY A 247 10.53 -3.63 -5.99
C GLY A 247 9.95 -2.24 -6.14
N LEU A 248 8.63 -2.15 -6.28
CA LEU A 248 7.87 -0.90 -6.37
C LEU A 248 7.34 -0.51 -4.99
N LEU A 249 7.35 0.79 -4.71
CA LEU A 249 6.68 1.40 -3.57
C LEU A 249 5.91 2.63 -4.07
N ALA A 250 4.61 2.61 -4.02
CA ALA A 250 3.80 3.81 -4.20
C ALA A 250 3.70 4.52 -2.85
N VAL A 251 3.93 5.83 -2.83
CA VAL A 251 3.81 6.69 -1.65
C VAL A 251 2.71 7.69 -1.92
N GLU A 252 1.61 7.58 -1.18
CA GLU A 252 0.48 8.50 -1.25
C GLU A 252 0.67 9.64 -0.25
N MET A 253 0.37 10.86 -0.69
CA MET A 253 0.68 12.07 0.05
C MET A 253 -0.45 13.10 -0.08
N PHE A 254 -0.59 13.92 0.95
CA PHE A 254 -1.41 15.14 0.90
C PHE A 254 -0.52 16.36 0.70
N GLN A 255 -0.92 17.23 -0.24
CA GLN A 255 -0.41 18.59 -0.31
C GLN A 255 -1.34 19.49 0.50
N THR A 256 -0.84 20.11 1.56
CA THR A 256 -1.62 21.04 2.40
C THR A 256 -1.86 22.38 1.71
N GLN A 257 -2.67 23.24 2.32
CA GLN A 257 -2.92 24.60 1.83
C GLN A 257 -1.65 25.47 1.81
N GLU A 258 -0.67 25.13 2.65
CA GLU A 258 0.62 25.82 2.82
C GLU A 258 1.75 25.16 1.99
N ASP A 259 1.41 24.24 1.06
CA ASP A 259 2.35 23.50 0.22
C ASP A 259 3.30 22.57 1.03
N GLU A 260 2.86 22.13 2.21
CA GLU A 260 3.52 21.04 2.90
C GLU A 260 3.09 19.69 2.30
N ILE A 261 4.00 18.72 2.34
CA ILE A 261 3.75 17.36 1.88
C ILE A 261 3.74 16.41 3.09
N LEU A 262 2.62 15.74 3.28
CA LEU A 262 2.43 14.76 4.36
C LEU A 262 2.16 13.38 3.76
N VAL A 263 2.93 12.38 4.18
CA VAL A 263 2.71 10.98 3.76
C VAL A 263 1.43 10.45 4.42
N ASN A 264 0.52 9.96 3.60
CA ASN A 264 -0.70 9.28 4.03
C ASN A 264 -0.44 7.79 4.26
N GLU A 265 -0.18 7.05 3.18
CA GLU A 265 0.11 5.63 3.23
C GLU A 265 1.04 5.19 2.10
N VAL A 266 1.47 3.93 2.14
CA VAL A 266 2.31 3.34 1.10
C VAL A 266 1.78 1.98 0.66
N ALA A 267 2.01 1.64 -0.62
CA ALA A 267 1.70 0.33 -1.19
C ALA A 267 2.96 -0.26 -1.85
N PRO A 268 3.48 -1.40 -1.37
CA PRO A 268 4.74 -2.00 -1.84
C PRO A 268 4.50 -2.96 -3.00
N ARG A 269 3.74 -2.56 -4.00
CA ARG A 269 3.28 -3.35 -5.15
C ARG A 269 2.90 -2.46 -6.34
N PRO A 270 2.57 -3.04 -7.51
CA PRO A 270 1.91 -2.27 -8.57
C PRO A 270 0.69 -1.49 -8.04
N HIS A 271 0.55 -0.25 -8.46
CA HIS A 271 -0.43 0.68 -7.90
C HIS A 271 -1.15 1.47 -9.00
N ASN A 272 -2.41 1.84 -8.76
CA ASN A 272 -3.23 2.59 -9.70
C ASN A 272 -2.60 3.96 -10.09
N SER A 273 -1.86 4.60 -9.18
CA SER A 273 -1.11 5.82 -9.49
C SER A 273 -0.04 5.64 -10.57
N GLY A 274 0.30 4.41 -10.94
CA GLY A 274 1.25 4.07 -11.99
C GLY A 274 0.62 3.77 -13.36
N HIS A 275 -0.70 3.80 -13.51
CA HIS A 275 -1.39 3.42 -14.75
C HIS A 275 -0.93 4.22 -15.97
N TYR A 276 -0.60 5.50 -15.79
CA TYR A 276 -0.08 6.33 -16.88
C TYR A 276 1.20 5.77 -17.51
N SER A 277 2.02 5.04 -16.76
CA SER A 277 3.28 4.50 -17.23
C SER A 277 3.13 3.31 -18.19
N ILE A 278 1.93 2.73 -18.32
CA ILE A 278 1.68 1.58 -19.19
C ILE A 278 1.85 1.98 -20.66
N GLU A 279 1.38 3.17 -21.04
CA GLU A 279 1.35 3.62 -22.43
C GLU A 279 2.19 4.89 -22.68
N ALA A 280 2.64 5.56 -21.63
CA ALA A 280 3.40 6.80 -21.70
C ALA A 280 4.92 6.62 -21.49
N SER A 281 5.42 5.37 -21.47
CA SER A 281 6.84 5.05 -21.26
C SER A 281 7.51 4.51 -22.53
#